data_93f11e3da20093be3127a1b01d9bacda
#
_entry.id   93f11e3da20093be3127a1b01d9bacda
#
_cell.length_a   1.000
_cell.length_b   1.000
_cell.length_c   1.000
_cell.angle_alpha   90.00
_cell.angle_beta   90.00
_cell.angle_gamma   90.00
#
_symmetry.space_group_name_H-M   'P 1'
#
loop_
_entity.id
_entity.type
_entity.pdbx_description
1 polymer ?
#
loop_
_entity_poly.entity_id
_entity_poly.type
_entity_poly.pdbx_seq_one_letter_code
_entity_poly.pdbx_strand_id
1 'polypeptide(L)'
;MSEKFSLWLRCLHWVNFPALAIMIWSGILIYWAHDVYPGFFPDWFYEKFKIDHRLAQGMAMHFTIGWIFTLNGLLYALYLGVSGHWRELFPTLQNFRDVVPTILHDLKLRREKPRQGKFNAVQKIAYTGALLLGSLGVLSGFAIYKPVQLSGLVRLLGGYQMARGVHFAVMVAFILFFILHVVQVIRSGWNHFRAMVAGFEVEDDDAGS
;
A
#
# COMPACT_ATOMS: atom_id res chain seq x y z
N MET A 1 23.04 2.71 18.70
CA MET A 1 22.26 2.10 17.59
C MET A 1 21.06 1.38 18.22
N SER A 2 19.84 1.82 17.91
CA SER A 2 18.61 1.18 18.40
C SER A 2 17.94 0.42 17.26
N GLU A 3 17.45 -0.80 17.52
CA GLU A 3 16.65 -1.55 16.54
C GLU A 3 15.25 -0.93 16.45
N LYS A 4 14.89 -0.43 15.28
CA LYS A 4 13.60 0.24 15.05
C LYS A 4 12.55 -0.68 14.44
N PHE A 5 12.97 -1.52 13.50
CA PHE A 5 12.08 -2.43 12.77
C PHE A 5 12.61 -3.85 12.79
N SER A 6 11.78 -4.81 13.21
CA SER A 6 12.13 -6.23 13.22
C SER A 6 12.46 -6.74 11.80
N LEU A 7 13.30 -7.75 11.72
CA LEU A 7 13.68 -8.37 10.44
C LEU A 7 12.45 -8.85 9.67
N TRP A 8 11.47 -9.46 10.36
CA TRP A 8 10.23 -9.92 9.75
C TRP A 8 9.46 -8.81 9.05
N LEU A 9 9.27 -7.68 9.73
CA LEU A 9 8.57 -6.53 9.17
C LEU A 9 9.29 -6.01 7.91
N ARG A 10 10.61 -5.94 7.95
CA ARG A 10 11.42 -5.49 6.82
C ARG A 10 11.32 -6.45 5.62
N CYS A 11 11.42 -7.75 5.85
CA CYS A 11 11.28 -8.76 4.79
C CYS A 11 9.88 -8.67 4.14
N LEU A 12 8.82 -8.62 4.93
CA LEU A 12 7.44 -8.51 4.43
C LEU A 12 7.23 -7.22 3.63
N HIS A 13 7.78 -6.10 4.09
CA HIS A 13 7.72 -4.83 3.37
C HIS A 13 8.46 -4.89 2.02
N TRP A 14 9.69 -5.42 2.01
CA TRP A 14 10.49 -5.46 0.78
C TRP A 14 10.00 -6.49 -0.23
N VAL A 15 9.31 -7.55 0.19
CA VAL A 15 8.56 -8.44 -0.72
C VAL A 15 7.33 -7.73 -1.28
N ASN A 16 6.63 -6.97 -0.44
CA ASN A 16 5.40 -6.29 -0.85
C ASN A 16 5.63 -5.20 -1.91
N PHE A 17 6.75 -4.49 -1.85
CA PHE A 17 7.07 -3.40 -2.76
C PHE A 17 7.11 -3.84 -4.24
N PRO A 18 7.96 -4.80 -4.67
CA PRO A 18 7.96 -5.27 -6.05
C PRO A 18 6.66 -6.00 -6.42
N ALA A 19 6.05 -6.74 -5.49
CA ALA A 19 4.79 -7.42 -5.74
C ALA A 19 3.69 -6.41 -6.11
N LEU A 20 3.54 -5.32 -5.34
CA LEU A 20 2.57 -4.27 -5.63
C LEU A 20 2.85 -3.57 -6.96
N ALA A 21 4.11 -3.25 -7.25
CA ALA A 21 4.50 -2.63 -8.51
C ALA A 21 4.13 -3.50 -9.72
N ILE A 22 4.40 -4.82 -9.64
CA ILE A 22 4.05 -5.77 -10.71
C ILE A 22 2.53 -5.94 -10.78
N MET A 23 1.80 -5.96 -9.65
CA MET A 23 0.34 -6.03 -9.63
C MET A 23 -0.29 -4.82 -10.32
N ILE A 24 0.19 -3.61 -10.06
CA ILE A 24 -0.27 -2.40 -10.74
C ILE A 24 0.03 -2.48 -12.23
N TRP A 25 1.26 -2.81 -12.60
CA TRP A 25 1.66 -2.91 -14.01
C TRP A 25 0.84 -3.95 -14.78
N SER A 26 0.72 -5.16 -14.22
CA SER A 26 -0.07 -6.22 -14.84
C SER A 26 -1.57 -5.88 -14.90
N GLY A 27 -2.08 -5.15 -13.91
CA GLY A 27 -3.44 -4.61 -13.93
C GLY A 27 -3.67 -3.63 -15.08
N ILE A 28 -2.68 -2.75 -15.37
CA ILE A 28 -2.70 -1.85 -16.53
C ILE A 28 -2.77 -2.66 -17.84
N LEU A 29 -1.93 -3.70 -17.96
CA LEU A 29 -1.94 -4.56 -19.16
C LEU A 29 -3.27 -5.31 -19.37
N ILE A 30 -4.00 -5.64 -18.28
CA ILE A 30 -5.30 -6.30 -18.37
C ILE A 30 -6.40 -5.29 -18.70
N TYR A 31 -6.40 -4.15 -18.01
CA TYR A 31 -7.51 -3.19 -18.07
C TYR A 31 -7.62 -2.52 -19.43
N TRP A 32 -6.49 -2.16 -20.02
CA TRP A 32 -6.42 -1.50 -21.33
C TRP A 32 -5.99 -2.42 -22.49
N ALA A 33 -6.08 -3.74 -22.32
CA ALA A 33 -5.78 -4.70 -23.39
C ALA A 33 -6.72 -4.62 -24.60
N HIS A 34 -7.88 -4.04 -24.44
CA HIS A 34 -8.88 -3.84 -25.48
C HIS A 34 -9.47 -2.42 -25.33
N ASP A 35 -9.90 -1.83 -26.43
CA ASP A 35 -10.48 -0.48 -26.52
C ASP A 35 -11.89 -0.37 -25.89
N VAL A 36 -12.15 -1.16 -24.84
CA VAL A 36 -13.43 -1.14 -24.10
C VAL A 36 -13.54 0.10 -23.20
N TYR A 37 -12.42 0.60 -22.73
CA TYR A 37 -12.36 1.75 -21.83
C TYR A 37 -11.57 2.88 -22.48
N PRO A 38 -11.98 4.16 -22.24
CA PRO A 38 -11.22 5.31 -22.73
C PRO A 38 -9.75 5.21 -22.31
N GLY A 39 -8.86 5.54 -23.22
CA GLY A 39 -7.43 5.62 -22.94
C GLY A 39 -7.14 6.66 -21.86
N PHE A 40 -6.38 6.29 -20.83
CA PHE A 40 -5.93 7.20 -19.78
C PHE A 40 -4.53 7.75 -20.07
N PHE A 41 -3.72 6.98 -20.76
CA PHE A 41 -2.36 7.36 -21.13
C PHE A 41 -2.32 7.93 -22.57
N PRO A 42 -1.29 8.70 -22.95
CA PRO A 42 -1.08 9.13 -24.33
C PRO A 42 -0.84 7.93 -25.26
N ASP A 43 -1.19 8.06 -26.56
CA ASP A 43 -1.09 6.99 -27.56
C ASP A 43 0.31 6.37 -27.64
N TRP A 44 1.36 7.20 -27.56
CA TRP A 44 2.74 6.73 -27.56
C TRP A 44 3.04 5.74 -26.43
N PHE A 45 2.31 5.80 -25.30
CA PHE A 45 2.49 4.87 -24.18
C PHE A 45 1.94 3.49 -24.52
N TYR A 46 0.74 3.44 -25.14
CA TYR A 46 0.14 2.17 -25.56
C TYR A 46 0.99 1.49 -26.63
N GLU A 47 1.46 2.23 -27.63
CA GLU A 47 2.33 1.73 -28.70
C GLU A 47 3.67 1.24 -28.18
N LYS A 48 4.35 2.04 -27.33
CA LYS A 48 5.67 1.71 -26.77
C LYS A 48 5.65 0.43 -25.95
N PHE A 49 4.62 0.26 -25.15
CA PHE A 49 4.48 -0.89 -24.26
C PHE A 49 3.64 -2.03 -24.85
N LYS A 50 3.10 -1.85 -26.06
CA LYS A 50 2.26 -2.82 -26.81
C LYS A 50 1.15 -3.39 -25.91
N ILE A 51 0.42 -2.51 -25.23
CA ILE A 51 -0.52 -2.90 -24.16
C ILE A 51 -1.64 -3.77 -24.70
N ASP A 52 -2.18 -3.43 -25.87
CA ASP A 52 -3.23 -4.14 -26.61
C ASP A 52 -2.87 -5.58 -26.99
N HIS A 53 -1.59 -5.91 -27.06
CA HIS A 53 -1.10 -7.26 -27.42
C HIS A 53 -0.62 -8.09 -26.23
N ARG A 54 -0.74 -7.60 -24.99
CA ARG A 54 -0.12 -8.21 -23.80
C ARG A 54 -1.12 -8.72 -22.76
N LEU A 55 -2.39 -8.91 -23.11
CA LEU A 55 -3.41 -9.40 -22.18
C LEU A 55 -3.00 -10.72 -21.48
N ALA A 56 -2.59 -11.73 -22.24
CA ALA A 56 -2.21 -13.03 -21.68
C ALA A 56 -1.02 -12.91 -20.72
N GLN A 57 -0.04 -12.08 -21.07
CA GLN A 57 1.10 -11.81 -20.19
C GLN A 57 0.66 -11.07 -18.93
N GLY A 58 -0.20 -10.05 -19.05
CA GLY A 58 -0.76 -9.33 -17.93
C GLY A 58 -1.50 -10.25 -16.97
N MET A 59 -2.36 -11.12 -17.49
CA MET A 59 -3.09 -12.11 -16.68
C MET A 59 -2.16 -13.10 -15.97
N ALA A 60 -1.17 -13.66 -16.68
CA ALA A 60 -0.22 -14.58 -16.09
C ALA A 60 0.57 -13.95 -14.94
N MET A 61 1.09 -12.74 -15.15
CA MET A 61 1.79 -11.98 -14.11
C MET A 61 0.87 -11.63 -12.94
N HIS A 62 -0.33 -11.13 -13.21
CA HIS A 62 -1.27 -10.68 -12.20
C HIS A 62 -1.69 -11.83 -11.26
N PHE A 63 -2.03 -12.98 -11.82
CA PHE A 63 -2.44 -14.12 -11.00
C PHE A 63 -1.25 -14.73 -10.22
N THR A 64 -0.08 -14.84 -10.83
CA THR A 64 1.10 -15.38 -10.15
C THR A 64 1.53 -14.48 -8.99
N ILE A 65 1.69 -13.19 -9.24
CA ILE A 65 2.11 -12.23 -8.22
C ILE A 65 0.99 -11.96 -7.21
N GLY A 66 -0.28 -12.04 -7.63
CA GLY A 66 -1.44 -11.93 -6.75
C GLY A 66 -1.44 -12.95 -5.61
N TRP A 67 -0.99 -14.19 -5.87
CA TRP A 67 -0.81 -15.18 -4.82
C TRP A 67 0.34 -14.82 -3.87
N ILE A 68 1.45 -14.31 -4.40
CA ILE A 68 2.58 -13.84 -3.57
C ILE A 68 2.13 -12.66 -2.70
N PHE A 69 1.42 -11.69 -3.28
CA PHE A 69 0.89 -10.54 -2.56
C PHE A 69 -0.09 -10.96 -1.46
N THR A 70 -1.01 -11.89 -1.76
CA THR A 70 -1.98 -12.41 -0.81
C THR A 70 -1.30 -13.15 0.34
N LEU A 71 -0.35 -14.05 0.04
CA LEU A 71 0.38 -14.79 1.07
C LEU A 71 1.20 -13.85 1.95
N ASN A 72 1.90 -12.89 1.35
CA ASN A 72 2.66 -11.89 2.10
C ASN A 72 1.74 -11.05 3.02
N GLY A 73 0.56 -10.67 2.53
CA GLY A 73 -0.46 -9.97 3.33
C GLY A 73 -0.97 -10.79 4.51
N LEU A 74 -1.22 -12.09 4.29
CA LEU A 74 -1.63 -13.02 5.36
C LEU A 74 -0.52 -13.20 6.42
N LEU A 75 0.72 -13.35 5.98
CA LEU A 75 1.88 -13.45 6.90
C LEU A 75 2.04 -12.16 7.69
N TYR A 76 1.82 -10.99 7.07
CA TYR A 76 1.85 -9.71 7.76
C TYR A 76 0.72 -9.59 8.80
N ALA A 77 -0.51 -9.97 8.44
CA ALA A 77 -1.64 -9.98 9.37
C ALA A 77 -1.39 -10.93 10.56
N LEU A 78 -0.84 -12.12 10.29
CA LEU A 78 -0.46 -13.08 11.33
C LEU A 78 0.63 -12.50 12.24
N TYR A 79 1.67 -11.90 11.66
CA TYR A 79 2.73 -11.22 12.42
C TYR A 79 2.15 -10.14 13.34
N LEU A 80 1.26 -9.28 12.83
CA LEU A 80 0.61 -8.26 13.63
C LEU A 80 -0.20 -8.84 14.79
N GLY A 81 -0.95 -9.92 14.53
CA GLY A 81 -1.76 -10.59 15.54
C GLY A 81 -0.92 -11.21 16.66
N VAL A 82 0.12 -11.96 16.29
CA VAL A 82 0.98 -12.69 17.24
C VAL A 82 1.88 -11.74 18.03
N SER A 83 2.48 -10.73 17.37
CA SER A 83 3.39 -9.78 18.03
C SER A 83 2.69 -8.73 18.89
N GLY A 84 1.38 -8.56 18.74
CA GLY A 84 0.62 -7.48 19.40
C GLY A 84 0.86 -6.09 18.83
N HIS A 85 1.69 -5.93 17.79
CA HIS A 85 2.01 -4.64 17.18
C HIS A 85 0.79 -3.94 16.58
N TRP A 86 -0.30 -4.66 16.30
CA TRP A 86 -1.55 -4.06 15.85
C TRP A 86 -2.05 -2.95 16.78
N ARG A 87 -1.81 -3.05 18.11
CA ARG A 87 -2.20 -2.03 19.10
C ARG A 87 -1.49 -0.69 18.88
N GLU A 88 -0.27 -0.73 18.38
CA GLU A 88 0.50 0.48 18.05
C GLU A 88 0.10 1.09 16.70
N LEU A 89 -0.34 0.25 15.76
CA LEU A 89 -0.66 0.66 14.40
C LEU A 89 -2.08 1.20 14.24
N PHE A 90 -3.07 0.61 14.93
CA PHE A 90 -4.45 1.05 14.76
C PHE A 90 -4.67 2.45 15.35
N PRO A 91 -5.32 3.36 14.59
CA PRO A 91 -5.60 4.71 15.04
C PRO A 91 -6.71 4.71 16.09
N THR A 92 -6.58 5.57 17.09
CA THR A 92 -7.63 5.92 18.05
C THR A 92 -8.44 7.12 17.53
N LEU A 93 -9.60 7.40 18.14
CA LEU A 93 -10.38 8.59 17.81
C LEU A 93 -9.57 9.88 17.95
N GLN A 94 -8.64 9.94 18.90
CA GLN A 94 -7.74 11.08 19.06
C GLN A 94 -6.81 11.24 17.86
N ASN A 95 -6.31 10.14 17.27
CA ASN A 95 -5.45 10.23 16.10
C ASN A 95 -6.17 10.86 14.91
N PHE A 96 -7.47 10.61 14.70
CA PHE A 96 -8.23 11.28 13.63
C PHE A 96 -8.32 12.81 13.84
N ARG A 97 -8.42 13.26 15.09
CA ARG A 97 -8.41 14.70 15.41
C ARG A 97 -7.03 15.32 15.24
N ASP A 98 -5.97 14.56 15.47
CA ASP A 98 -4.57 15.01 15.41
C ASP A 98 -3.98 14.99 13.99
N VAL A 99 -4.70 14.48 12.98
CA VAL A 99 -4.22 14.43 11.58
C VAL A 99 -3.89 15.82 11.05
N VAL A 100 -4.88 16.72 11.08
CA VAL A 100 -4.72 18.09 10.55
C VAL A 100 -3.64 18.85 11.33
N PRO A 101 -3.64 18.88 12.66
CA PRO A 101 -2.56 19.46 13.45
C PRO A 101 -1.16 18.89 13.10
N THR A 102 -1.05 17.57 12.89
CA THR A 102 0.21 16.93 12.53
C THR A 102 0.68 17.37 11.15
N ILE A 103 -0.20 17.37 10.15
CA ILE A 103 0.12 17.84 8.79
C ILE A 103 0.56 19.30 8.79
N LEU A 104 -0.16 20.17 9.48
CA LEU A 104 0.18 21.59 9.59
C LEU A 104 1.54 21.80 10.26
N HIS A 105 1.85 21.02 11.30
CA HIS A 105 3.17 21.03 11.93
C HIS A 105 4.27 20.59 10.95
N ASP A 106 4.05 19.46 10.23
CA ASP A 106 5.02 18.92 9.27
C ASP A 106 5.26 19.86 8.08
N LEU A 107 4.25 20.69 7.73
CA LEU A 107 4.35 21.75 6.74
C LEU A 107 4.96 23.07 7.30
N LYS A 108 5.39 23.08 8.59
CA LYS A 108 5.90 24.25 9.31
C LYS A 108 4.88 25.42 9.43
N LEU A 109 3.60 25.13 9.24
CA LEU A 109 2.50 26.10 9.40
C LEU A 109 2.01 26.20 10.85
N ARG A 110 2.35 25.22 11.69
CA ARG A 110 2.03 25.18 13.13
C ARG A 110 3.30 24.91 13.93
N ARG A 111 3.51 25.66 15.03
CA ARG A 111 4.69 25.48 15.91
C ARG A 111 4.54 24.32 16.90
N GLU A 112 3.33 24.12 17.39
CA GLU A 112 3.06 23.07 18.39
C GLU A 112 2.90 21.71 17.74
N LYS A 113 3.72 20.75 18.17
CA LYS A 113 3.62 19.35 17.77
C LYS A 113 2.60 18.63 18.65
N PRO A 114 1.58 17.95 18.10
CA PRO A 114 0.68 17.12 18.89
C PRO A 114 1.45 16.03 19.65
N ARG A 115 0.95 15.61 20.81
CA ARG A 115 1.54 14.51 21.58
C ARG A 115 1.50 13.24 20.74
N GLN A 116 2.66 12.62 20.53
CA GLN A 116 2.80 11.45 19.66
C GLN A 116 3.45 10.29 20.44
N GLY A 117 3.00 9.06 20.14
CA GLY A 117 3.69 7.85 20.55
C GLY A 117 4.77 7.47 19.53
N LYS A 118 5.09 6.16 19.44
CA LYS A 118 6.05 5.59 18.48
C LYS A 118 5.72 5.98 17.01
N PHE A 119 4.42 6.04 16.67
CA PHE A 119 3.93 6.49 15.38
C PHE A 119 3.01 7.70 15.54
N ASN A 120 3.15 8.68 14.64
CA ASN A 120 2.28 9.83 14.62
C ASN A 120 0.88 9.50 14.04
N ALA A 121 -0.06 10.42 14.18
CA ALA A 121 -1.45 10.23 13.75
C ALA A 121 -1.56 9.91 12.24
N VAL A 122 -0.80 10.60 11.41
CA VAL A 122 -0.79 10.40 9.95
C VAL A 122 -0.22 9.03 9.60
N GLN A 123 0.86 8.60 10.25
CA GLN A 123 1.47 7.28 10.04
C GLN A 123 0.51 6.15 10.42
N LYS A 124 -0.18 6.24 11.56
CA LYS A 124 -1.16 5.21 11.97
C LYS A 124 -2.29 5.06 10.97
N ILE A 125 -2.84 6.18 10.49
CA ILE A 125 -3.91 6.16 9.49
C ILE A 125 -3.39 5.61 8.16
N ALA A 126 -2.18 6.00 7.74
CA ALA A 126 -1.57 5.50 6.51
C ALA A 126 -1.32 3.99 6.55
N TYR A 127 -0.78 3.46 7.65
CA TYR A 127 -0.51 2.02 7.79
C TYR A 127 -1.80 1.21 7.85
N THR A 128 -2.79 1.66 8.63
CA THR A 128 -4.11 1.02 8.68
C THR A 128 -4.82 1.10 7.34
N GLY A 129 -4.75 2.25 6.68
CA GLY A 129 -5.31 2.46 5.34
C GLY A 129 -4.69 1.53 4.30
N ALA A 130 -3.36 1.36 4.29
CA ALA A 130 -2.67 0.43 3.39
C ALA A 130 -3.10 -1.03 3.63
N LEU A 131 -3.27 -1.44 4.90
CA LEU A 131 -3.76 -2.78 5.24
C LEU A 131 -5.19 -3.00 4.75
N LEU A 132 -6.08 -2.03 4.94
CA LEU A 132 -7.46 -2.09 4.47
C LEU A 132 -7.53 -2.10 2.93
N LEU A 133 -6.75 -1.27 2.25
CA LEU A 133 -6.65 -1.26 0.79
C LEU A 133 -6.14 -2.61 0.27
N GLY A 134 -5.10 -3.18 0.88
CA GLY A 134 -4.59 -4.50 0.52
C GLY A 134 -5.64 -5.59 0.67
N SER A 135 -6.34 -5.60 1.81
CA SER A 135 -7.42 -6.55 2.07
C SER A 135 -8.56 -6.41 1.06
N LEU A 136 -8.98 -5.17 0.78
CA LEU A 136 -10.04 -4.90 -0.20
C LEU A 136 -9.59 -5.28 -1.63
N GLY A 137 -8.32 -5.03 -1.97
CA GLY A 137 -7.72 -5.44 -3.25
C GLY A 137 -7.74 -6.95 -3.44
N VAL A 138 -7.33 -7.71 -2.42
CA VAL A 138 -7.37 -9.18 -2.43
C VAL A 138 -8.81 -9.70 -2.54
N LEU A 139 -9.73 -9.20 -1.70
CA LEU A 139 -11.12 -9.65 -1.70
C LEU A 139 -11.82 -9.33 -3.03
N SER A 140 -11.68 -8.11 -3.55
CA SER A 140 -12.26 -7.74 -4.85
C SER A 140 -11.62 -8.51 -6.00
N GLY A 141 -10.30 -8.75 -5.95
CA GLY A 141 -9.59 -9.58 -6.91
C GLY A 141 -10.10 -11.02 -6.94
N PHE A 142 -10.30 -11.65 -5.79
CA PHE A 142 -10.89 -13.00 -5.71
C PHE A 142 -12.35 -13.03 -6.19
N ALA A 143 -13.15 -12.01 -5.89
CA ALA A 143 -14.52 -11.91 -6.38
C ALA A 143 -14.58 -11.85 -7.92
N ILE A 144 -13.62 -11.18 -8.56
CA ILE A 144 -13.50 -11.13 -10.03
C ILE A 144 -12.95 -12.44 -10.59
N TYR A 145 -11.97 -13.05 -9.92
CA TYR A 145 -11.30 -14.26 -10.38
C TYR A 145 -12.18 -15.50 -10.30
N LYS A 146 -13.00 -15.64 -9.26
CA LYS A 146 -13.87 -16.81 -9.00
C LYS A 146 -15.32 -16.38 -8.70
N PRO A 147 -16.01 -15.69 -9.62
CA PRO A 147 -17.30 -15.07 -9.33
C PRO A 147 -18.41 -16.04 -8.98
N VAL A 148 -18.39 -17.26 -9.53
CA VAL A 148 -19.40 -18.29 -9.26
C VAL A 148 -19.16 -18.90 -7.88
N GLN A 149 -17.92 -19.33 -7.60
CA GLN A 149 -17.55 -19.95 -6.31
C GLN A 149 -17.67 -18.96 -5.15
N LEU A 150 -17.38 -17.68 -5.38
CA LEU A 150 -17.43 -16.60 -4.40
C LEU A 150 -18.62 -15.67 -4.62
N SER A 151 -19.76 -16.22 -5.08
CA SER A 151 -20.97 -15.44 -5.38
C SER A 151 -21.48 -14.61 -4.19
N GLY A 152 -21.27 -15.08 -2.95
CA GLY A 152 -21.56 -14.31 -1.73
C GLY A 152 -20.71 -13.05 -1.62
N LEU A 153 -19.40 -13.13 -1.90
CA LEU A 153 -18.49 -12.00 -1.91
C LEU A 153 -18.81 -11.04 -3.05
N VAL A 154 -19.13 -11.56 -4.24
CA VAL A 154 -19.58 -10.73 -5.38
C VAL A 154 -20.82 -9.93 -5.02
N ARG A 155 -21.83 -10.55 -4.36
CA ARG A 155 -23.05 -9.86 -3.90
C ARG A 155 -22.73 -8.79 -2.85
N LEU A 156 -21.83 -9.11 -1.91
CA LEU A 156 -21.39 -8.17 -0.86
C LEU A 156 -20.75 -6.92 -1.47
N LEU A 157 -19.99 -7.08 -2.56
CA LEU A 157 -19.37 -5.97 -3.29
C LEU A 157 -20.32 -5.24 -4.27
N GLY A 158 -21.60 -5.59 -4.30
CA GLY A 158 -22.59 -4.95 -5.17
C GLY A 158 -22.67 -5.52 -6.59
N GLY A 159 -22.17 -6.74 -6.80
CA GLY A 159 -22.16 -7.44 -8.09
C GLY A 159 -20.82 -7.41 -8.80
N TYR A 160 -20.71 -8.17 -9.88
CA TYR A 160 -19.44 -8.36 -10.60
C TYR A 160 -18.83 -7.06 -11.15
N GLN A 161 -19.65 -6.20 -11.75
CA GLN A 161 -19.16 -4.92 -12.30
C GLN A 161 -18.71 -3.96 -11.21
N MET A 162 -19.43 -3.94 -10.08
CA MET A 162 -19.01 -3.14 -8.93
C MET A 162 -17.71 -3.66 -8.33
N ALA A 163 -17.54 -4.99 -8.20
CA ALA A 163 -16.29 -5.60 -7.74
C ALA A 163 -15.09 -5.20 -8.62
N ARG A 164 -15.28 -5.14 -9.96
CA ARG A 164 -14.25 -4.62 -10.89
C ARG A 164 -13.94 -3.14 -10.64
N GLY A 165 -14.98 -2.31 -10.48
CA GLY A 165 -14.83 -0.89 -10.16
C GLY A 165 -14.08 -0.66 -8.84
N VAL A 166 -14.43 -1.41 -7.80
CA VAL A 166 -13.75 -1.40 -6.49
C VAL A 166 -12.28 -1.79 -6.65
N HIS A 167 -11.99 -2.87 -7.37
CA HIS A 167 -10.62 -3.33 -7.59
C HIS A 167 -9.77 -2.28 -8.33
N PHE A 168 -10.33 -1.66 -9.35
CA PHE A 168 -9.68 -0.56 -10.07
C PHE A 168 -9.45 0.66 -9.17
N ALA A 169 -10.45 1.05 -8.38
CA ALA A 169 -10.32 2.16 -7.43
C ALA A 169 -9.24 1.91 -6.37
N VAL A 170 -9.11 0.66 -5.90
CA VAL A 170 -8.03 0.25 -5.00
C VAL A 170 -6.66 0.40 -5.65
N MET A 171 -6.52 0.04 -6.93
CA MET A 171 -5.28 0.26 -7.69
C MET A 171 -4.91 1.75 -7.72
N VAL A 172 -5.85 2.63 -8.04
CA VAL A 172 -5.63 4.09 -8.07
C VAL A 172 -5.24 4.59 -6.68
N ALA A 173 -5.94 4.14 -5.64
CA ALA A 173 -5.64 4.50 -4.26
C ALA A 173 -4.23 4.05 -3.84
N PHE A 174 -3.77 2.87 -4.26
CA PHE A 174 -2.41 2.42 -4.01
C PHE A 174 -1.35 3.24 -4.73
N ILE A 175 -1.61 3.68 -5.97
CA ILE A 175 -0.69 4.57 -6.69
C ILE A 175 -0.53 5.89 -5.92
N LEU A 176 -1.65 6.49 -5.50
CA LEU A 176 -1.63 7.73 -4.71
C LEU A 176 -0.92 7.52 -3.36
N PHE A 177 -1.25 6.43 -2.66
CA PHE A 177 -0.58 6.05 -1.42
C PHE A 177 0.93 5.91 -1.61
N PHE A 178 1.37 5.23 -2.67
CA PHE A 178 2.78 5.02 -2.96
C PHE A 178 3.52 6.34 -3.20
N ILE A 179 2.94 7.26 -3.99
CA ILE A 179 3.51 8.58 -4.23
C ILE A 179 3.68 9.33 -2.90
N LEU A 180 2.63 9.40 -2.08
CA LEU A 180 2.66 10.06 -0.79
C LEU A 180 3.67 9.40 0.16
N HIS A 181 3.74 8.06 0.16
CA HIS A 181 4.69 7.30 0.97
C HIS A 181 6.14 7.62 0.58
N VAL A 182 6.47 7.63 -0.71
CA VAL A 182 7.82 7.96 -1.18
C VAL A 182 8.20 9.39 -0.84
N VAL A 183 7.28 10.35 -1.04
CA VAL A 183 7.51 11.75 -0.62
C VAL A 183 7.80 11.83 0.88
N GLN A 184 7.05 11.09 1.70
CA GLN A 184 7.24 11.09 3.15
C GLN A 184 8.56 10.44 3.55
N VAL A 185 8.98 9.36 2.90
CA VAL A 185 10.27 8.70 3.12
C VAL A 185 11.42 9.67 2.79
N ILE A 186 11.36 10.37 1.66
CA ILE A 186 12.37 11.37 1.27
C ILE A 186 12.45 12.50 2.33
N ARG A 187 11.30 12.99 2.80
CA ARG A 187 11.24 14.05 3.82
C ARG A 187 11.75 13.60 5.19
N SER A 188 11.57 12.33 5.53
CA SER A 188 12.04 11.74 6.80
C SER A 188 13.56 11.54 6.85
N GLY A 189 14.24 11.64 5.70
CA GLY A 189 15.70 11.60 5.59
C GLY A 189 16.30 10.18 5.55
N TRP A 190 17.61 10.16 5.26
CA TRP A 190 18.37 8.93 5.00
C TRP A 190 18.38 7.97 6.19
N ASN A 191 18.43 8.47 7.41
CA ASN A 191 18.50 7.65 8.62
C ASN A 191 17.24 6.78 8.78
N HIS A 192 16.07 7.34 8.49
CA HIS A 192 14.79 6.63 8.52
C HIS A 192 14.67 5.56 7.42
N PHE A 193 15.10 5.89 6.19
CA PHE A 193 15.16 4.92 5.10
C PHE A 193 16.09 3.75 5.43
N ARG A 194 17.30 4.07 5.97
CA ARG A 194 18.27 3.06 6.40
C ARG A 194 17.69 2.14 7.47
N ALA A 195 16.90 2.64 8.40
CA ALA A 195 16.24 1.81 9.41
C ALA A 195 15.32 0.74 8.79
N MET A 196 14.66 1.05 7.66
CA MET A 196 13.82 0.07 6.95
C MET A 196 14.63 -0.92 6.12
N VAL A 197 15.86 -0.58 5.72
CA VAL A 197 16.77 -1.48 4.98
C VAL A 197 17.61 -2.30 5.96
N ALA A 198 18.32 -1.65 6.87
CA ALA A 198 19.31 -2.27 7.75
C ALA A 198 18.77 -2.63 9.15
N GLY A 199 17.64 -2.06 9.58
CA GLY A 199 16.97 -2.36 10.84
C GLY A 199 17.32 -1.42 11.99
N PHE A 200 18.29 -0.54 11.85
CA PHE A 200 18.75 0.35 12.90
C PHE A 200 18.85 1.81 12.44
N GLU A 201 18.65 2.73 13.36
CA GLU A 201 18.98 4.15 13.22
C GLU A 201 20.33 4.44 13.89
N VAL A 202 21.12 5.35 13.31
CA VAL A 202 22.28 5.92 13.98
C VAL A 202 21.77 7.11 14.77
N GLU A 203 21.99 7.08 16.06
CA GLU A 203 21.81 8.25 16.93
C GLU A 203 22.97 9.20 16.64
N ASP A 204 22.66 10.44 16.25
CA ASP A 204 23.66 11.48 16.12
C ASP A 204 24.11 11.87 17.55
N ASP A 205 25.39 11.66 17.86
CA ASP A 205 26.01 12.00 19.16
C ASP A 205 26.08 13.52 19.41
N ASP A 206 25.54 14.36 18.50
CA ASP A 206 25.66 15.82 18.55
C ASP A 206 24.55 16.54 19.35
N ALA A 207 23.79 15.84 20.20
CA ALA A 207 22.79 16.47 21.07
C ALA A 207 23.33 16.78 22.49
N GLY A 208 24.65 16.97 22.63
CA GLY A 208 25.31 17.18 23.91
C GLY A 208 26.54 18.13 23.87
N SER A 209 26.34 19.36 23.38
CA SER A 209 27.33 20.45 23.65
C SER A 209 26.63 21.81 23.61
#